data_ab946a9d880574e73bb2d552077b784d
#
_entry.id   ab946a9d880574e73bb2d552077b784d
#
_cell.length_a   1.000
_cell.length_b   1.000
_cell.length_c   1.000
_cell.angle_alpha   90.00
_cell.angle_beta   90.00
_cell.angle_gamma   90.00
#
_symmetry.space_group_name_H-M   'P 1'
#
loop_
_entity.id
_entity.type
_entity.pdbx_description
1 polymer ?
#
loop_
_entity_poly.entity_id
_entity_poly.type
_entity_poly.pdbx_seq_one_letter_code
_entity_poly.pdbx_strand_id
1 'polypeptide(L)'
;MSDSRAEDEAAIQAVLVDSYKAWEAGDADGMVADYTADATAIMPGSLRESRDVVRENMALAFEGPLKDSSTYNKRLSLRFVGRDAAIVVSESGILFAGQTDVPDTGKVNATWVFEKRDGQWLIAGYHNSPVLAPGQ
;
A
#
# COMPACT_ATOMS: atom_id res chain seq x y z
N MET A 1 -17.43 14.62 -15.82
CA MET A 1 -17.07 13.56 -16.76
C MET A 1 -15.61 13.21 -16.60
N SER A 2 -14.75 13.63 -17.53
CA SER A 2 -13.32 13.38 -17.38
C SER A 2 -12.76 14.03 -16.13
N ASP A 3 -13.27 15.20 -15.73
CA ASP A 3 -12.82 15.92 -14.54
C ASP A 3 -13.09 15.14 -13.26
N SER A 4 -14.25 14.47 -13.15
CA SER A 4 -14.54 13.70 -11.94
C SER A 4 -13.65 12.47 -11.85
N ARG A 5 -13.25 11.86 -12.97
CA ARG A 5 -12.27 10.76 -12.94
C ARG A 5 -10.87 11.24 -12.62
N ALA A 6 -10.50 12.42 -13.08
CA ALA A 6 -9.23 13.04 -12.71
C ALA A 6 -9.18 13.34 -11.22
N GLU A 7 -10.28 13.82 -10.65
CA GLU A 7 -10.40 14.06 -9.21
C GLU A 7 -10.31 12.76 -8.42
N ASP A 8 -10.99 11.70 -8.88
CA ASP A 8 -10.92 10.38 -8.25
C ASP A 8 -9.49 9.82 -8.29
N GLU A 9 -8.82 9.94 -9.44
CA GLU A 9 -7.43 9.49 -9.56
C GLU A 9 -6.51 10.25 -8.60
N ALA A 10 -6.67 11.57 -8.50
CA ALA A 10 -5.88 12.38 -7.58
C ALA A 10 -6.15 12.00 -6.12
N ALA A 11 -7.41 11.74 -5.77
CA ALA A 11 -7.77 11.32 -4.42
C ALA A 11 -7.15 9.97 -4.05
N ILE A 12 -7.17 9.01 -4.97
CA ILE A 12 -6.54 7.70 -4.77
C ILE A 12 -5.04 7.87 -4.59
N GLN A 13 -4.40 8.68 -5.42
CA GLN A 13 -2.96 8.92 -5.31
C GLN A 13 -2.62 9.57 -3.96
N ALA A 14 -3.45 10.49 -3.49
CA ALA A 14 -3.25 11.13 -2.19
C ALA A 14 -3.32 10.11 -1.04
N VAL A 15 -4.26 9.17 -1.09
CA VAL A 15 -4.36 8.10 -0.09
C VAL A 15 -3.07 7.29 -0.04
N LEU A 16 -2.54 6.91 -1.20
CA LEU A 16 -1.28 6.15 -1.27
C LEU A 16 -0.11 6.96 -0.70
N VAL A 17 0.02 8.21 -1.10
CA VAL A 17 1.11 9.08 -0.63
C VAL A 17 1.06 9.25 0.88
N ASP A 18 -0.13 9.48 1.44
CA ASP A 18 -0.30 9.64 2.89
C ASP A 18 0.09 8.36 3.63
N SER A 19 -0.25 7.19 3.08
CA SER A 19 0.16 5.91 3.66
C SER A 19 1.68 5.73 3.64
N TYR A 20 2.34 6.11 2.54
CA TYR A 20 3.80 6.03 2.44
C TYR A 20 4.50 6.98 3.43
N LYS A 21 3.96 8.18 3.61
CA LYS A 21 4.49 9.15 4.59
C LYS A 21 4.33 8.65 6.02
N ALA A 22 3.19 8.03 6.32
CA ALA A 22 2.96 7.43 7.63
C ALA A 22 3.96 6.31 7.90
N TRP A 23 4.26 5.48 6.90
CA TRP A 23 5.30 4.46 7.03
C TRP A 23 6.64 5.08 7.41
N GLU A 24 7.08 6.10 6.69
CA GLU A 24 8.35 6.78 6.96
C GLU A 24 8.40 7.35 8.39
N ALA A 25 7.26 7.79 8.91
CA ALA A 25 7.15 8.31 10.26
C ALA A 25 7.02 7.21 11.33
N GLY A 26 6.93 5.93 10.91
CA GLY A 26 6.70 4.84 11.85
C GLY A 26 5.31 4.89 12.48
N ASP A 27 4.35 5.49 11.79
CA ASP A 27 3.00 5.74 12.28
C ASP A 27 2.03 4.69 11.73
N ALA A 28 1.84 3.61 12.49
CA ALA A 28 0.96 2.53 12.07
C ALA A 28 -0.51 2.98 11.96
N ASP A 29 -0.95 3.84 12.87
CA ASP A 29 -2.32 4.37 12.82
C ASP A 29 -2.55 5.21 11.56
N GLY A 30 -1.61 6.09 11.24
CA GLY A 30 -1.67 6.91 10.03
C GLY A 30 -1.61 6.09 8.76
N MET A 31 -0.83 5.01 8.76
CA MET A 31 -0.69 4.14 7.61
C MET A 31 -2.02 3.50 7.21
N VAL A 32 -2.85 3.12 8.17
CA VAL A 32 -4.13 2.45 7.92
C VAL A 32 -5.34 3.37 8.05
N ALA A 33 -5.12 4.68 8.21
CA ALA A 33 -6.21 5.63 8.43
C ALA A 33 -7.27 5.58 7.33
N ASP A 34 -6.86 5.35 6.09
CA ASP A 34 -7.76 5.28 4.93
C ASP A 34 -7.98 3.84 4.46
N TYR A 35 -7.87 2.86 5.34
CA TYR A 35 -8.24 1.48 5.06
C TYR A 35 -9.68 1.24 5.47
N THR A 36 -10.38 0.36 4.75
CA THR A 36 -11.69 -0.12 5.26
C THR A 36 -11.44 -1.03 6.46
N ALA A 37 -12.42 -1.11 7.36
CA ALA A 37 -12.28 -1.94 8.57
C ALA A 37 -12.02 -3.41 8.24
N ASP A 38 -12.58 -3.88 7.13
CA ASP A 38 -12.46 -5.26 6.66
C ASP A 38 -11.38 -5.44 5.58
N ALA A 39 -10.51 -4.46 5.42
CA ALA A 39 -9.42 -4.54 4.45
C ALA A 39 -8.50 -5.72 4.75
N THR A 40 -8.06 -6.40 3.71
CA THR A 40 -7.11 -7.51 3.82
C THR A 40 -5.78 -7.14 3.18
N ALA A 41 -4.70 -7.66 3.74
CA ALA A 41 -3.37 -7.49 3.16
C ALA A 41 -2.69 -8.87 3.11
N ILE A 42 -2.20 -9.23 1.94
CA ILE A 42 -1.57 -10.52 1.69
C ILE A 42 -0.17 -10.29 1.14
N MET A 43 0.80 -10.88 1.80
CA MET A 43 2.20 -10.85 1.39
C MET A 43 2.75 -12.27 1.54
N PRO A 44 3.91 -12.59 0.96
CA PRO A 44 4.46 -13.95 1.12
C PRO A 44 4.52 -14.37 2.58
N GLY A 45 3.81 -15.44 2.90
CA GLY A 45 3.78 -16.00 4.24
C GLY A 45 2.93 -15.24 5.25
N SER A 46 2.18 -14.23 4.83
CA SER A 46 1.39 -13.39 5.76
C SER A 46 0.01 -13.07 5.20
N LEU A 47 -1.00 -13.39 5.96
CA LEU A 47 -2.38 -12.98 5.70
C LEU A 47 -2.85 -12.12 6.88
N ARG A 48 -3.17 -10.87 6.60
CA ARG A 48 -3.70 -9.93 7.60
C ARG A 48 -5.15 -9.65 7.23
N GLU A 49 -6.06 -10.08 8.08
CA GLU A 49 -7.48 -10.18 7.74
C GLU A 49 -8.30 -8.92 7.96
N SER A 50 -7.76 -7.90 8.60
CA SER A 50 -8.49 -6.67 8.87
C SER A 50 -7.54 -5.50 9.03
N ARG A 51 -8.11 -4.29 8.98
CA ARG A 51 -7.36 -3.06 9.24
C ARG A 51 -6.64 -3.12 10.58
N ASP A 52 -7.31 -3.60 11.63
CA ASP A 52 -6.71 -3.66 12.96
C ASP A 52 -5.54 -4.63 13.00
N VAL A 53 -5.64 -5.77 12.31
CA VAL A 53 -4.53 -6.73 12.22
C VAL A 53 -3.34 -6.12 11.46
N VAL A 54 -3.59 -5.39 10.37
CA VAL A 54 -2.53 -4.69 9.64
C VAL A 54 -1.84 -3.69 10.56
N ARG A 55 -2.62 -2.88 11.28
CA ARG A 55 -2.10 -1.87 12.20
C ARG A 55 -1.21 -2.50 13.28
N GLU A 56 -1.70 -3.56 13.93
CA GLU A 56 -0.96 -4.23 14.99
C GLU A 56 0.37 -4.80 14.50
N ASN A 57 0.35 -5.46 13.34
CA ASN A 57 1.57 -6.02 12.74
C ASN A 57 2.57 -4.92 12.38
N MET A 58 2.08 -3.81 11.81
CA MET A 58 2.97 -2.71 11.43
C MET A 58 3.52 -1.98 12.65
N ALA A 59 2.73 -1.81 13.71
CA ALA A 59 3.21 -1.17 14.94
C ALA A 59 4.40 -1.95 15.53
N LEU A 60 4.30 -3.27 15.56
CA LEU A 60 5.40 -4.12 16.01
C LEU A 60 6.62 -4.04 15.08
N ALA A 61 6.37 -4.05 13.77
CA ALA A 61 7.45 -3.99 12.77
C ALA A 61 8.21 -2.66 12.84
N PHE A 62 7.53 -1.55 13.07
CA PHE A 62 8.16 -0.24 13.19
C PHE A 62 9.00 -0.10 14.46
N GLU A 63 8.75 -0.91 15.46
CA GLU A 63 9.59 -0.96 16.67
C GLU A 63 10.80 -1.88 16.49
N GLY A 64 10.81 -2.69 15.46
CA GLY A 64 11.85 -3.70 15.19
C GLY A 64 12.45 -3.57 13.79
N PRO A 65 12.23 -4.58 12.92
CA PRO A 65 12.97 -4.66 11.66
C PRO A 65 12.69 -3.53 10.67
N LEU A 66 11.55 -2.84 10.80
CA LEU A 66 11.21 -1.74 9.89
C LEU A 66 11.44 -0.36 10.50
N LYS A 67 12.11 -0.28 11.65
CA LYS A 67 12.44 1.01 12.26
C LYS A 67 13.29 1.84 11.31
N ASP A 68 12.92 3.11 11.14
CA ASP A 68 13.62 4.07 10.26
C ASP A 68 13.65 3.65 8.78
N SER A 69 12.72 2.76 8.38
CA SER A 69 12.59 2.37 6.98
C SER A 69 11.67 3.33 6.23
N SER A 70 11.74 3.26 4.91
CA SER A 70 10.82 3.95 4.02
C SER A 70 10.43 2.99 2.89
N THR A 71 9.63 3.47 1.94
CA THR A 71 9.20 2.63 0.83
C THR A 71 9.57 3.27 -0.51
N TYR A 72 9.88 2.40 -1.47
CA TYR A 72 10.01 2.76 -2.87
C TYR A 72 8.70 2.35 -3.56
N ASN A 73 8.11 3.25 -4.34
CA ASN A 73 6.85 2.98 -5.01
C ASN A 73 6.84 3.64 -6.39
N LYS A 74 6.61 2.80 -7.40
CA LYS A 74 6.45 3.27 -8.78
C LYS A 74 5.10 2.76 -9.27
N ARG A 75 4.15 3.68 -9.45
CA ARG A 75 2.83 3.32 -9.97
C ARG A 75 2.94 2.92 -11.45
N LEU A 76 2.50 1.72 -11.78
CA LEU A 76 2.51 1.20 -13.13
C LEU A 76 1.17 1.40 -13.83
N SER A 77 0.06 1.28 -13.10
CA SER A 77 -1.27 1.48 -13.67
C SER A 77 -2.27 1.84 -12.60
N LEU A 78 -3.35 2.50 -13.03
CA LEU A 78 -4.53 2.76 -12.24
C LEU A 78 -5.72 2.60 -13.18
N ARG A 79 -6.68 1.76 -12.83
CA ARG A 79 -7.90 1.61 -13.61
C ARG A 79 -9.12 1.55 -12.71
N PHE A 80 -10.22 2.06 -13.19
CA PHE A 80 -11.48 2.02 -12.45
C PHE A 80 -12.27 0.77 -12.82
N VAL A 81 -12.94 0.21 -11.84
CA VAL A 81 -13.84 -0.94 -12.01
C VAL A 81 -15.21 -0.46 -11.58
N GLY A 82 -16.00 0.01 -12.54
CA GLY A 82 -17.24 0.68 -12.25
C GLY A 82 -16.99 2.06 -11.65
N ARG A 83 -17.96 2.56 -10.89
CA ARG A 83 -17.89 3.92 -10.30
C ARG A 83 -17.09 4.00 -9.03
N ASP A 84 -17.20 2.96 -8.21
CA ASP A 84 -16.81 3.04 -6.81
C ASP A 84 -15.66 2.11 -6.46
N ALA A 85 -14.94 1.61 -7.46
CA ALA A 85 -13.78 0.76 -7.24
C ALA A 85 -12.66 1.10 -8.21
N ALA A 86 -11.43 0.86 -7.76
CA ALA A 86 -10.25 1.05 -8.60
C ALA A 86 -9.18 0.05 -8.20
N ILE A 87 -8.32 -0.29 -9.16
CA ILE A 87 -7.18 -1.16 -8.94
C ILE A 87 -5.92 -0.39 -9.35
N VAL A 88 -4.95 -0.33 -8.43
CA VAL A 88 -3.64 0.27 -8.69
C VAL A 88 -2.61 -0.85 -8.66
N VAL A 89 -1.74 -0.87 -9.65
CA VAL A 89 -0.60 -1.78 -9.68
C VAL A 89 0.67 -0.95 -9.57
N SER A 90 1.59 -1.36 -8.71
CA SER A 90 2.85 -0.68 -8.52
C SER A 90 4.01 -1.67 -8.40
N GLU A 91 5.21 -1.19 -8.73
CA GLU A 91 6.45 -1.84 -8.34
C GLU A 91 6.89 -1.17 -7.05
N SER A 92 7.16 -1.95 -6.04
CA SER A 92 7.43 -1.41 -4.71
C SER A 92 8.54 -2.17 -4.02
N GLY A 93 9.01 -1.63 -2.92
CA GLY A 93 10.01 -2.29 -2.08
C GLY A 93 10.25 -1.50 -0.81
N ILE A 94 10.93 -2.13 0.13
CA ILE A 94 11.27 -1.51 1.40
C ILE A 94 12.72 -1.03 1.33
N LEU A 95 12.92 0.23 1.72
CA LEU A 95 14.24 0.82 1.95
C LEU A 95 14.50 0.72 3.44
N PHE A 96 15.28 -0.27 3.85
CA PHE A 96 15.67 -0.41 5.25
C PHE A 96 16.57 0.75 5.68
N ALA A 97 16.68 0.97 6.97
CA ALA A 97 17.48 2.08 7.51
C ALA A 97 18.86 2.12 6.86
N GLY A 98 19.23 3.27 6.32
CA GLY A 98 20.55 3.47 5.68
C GLY A 98 20.64 3.04 4.21
N GLN A 99 19.61 2.40 3.65
CA GLN A 99 19.62 2.03 2.23
C GLN A 99 19.19 3.20 1.34
N THR A 100 19.80 3.30 0.17
CA THR A 100 19.43 4.30 -0.83
C THR A 100 18.67 3.70 -2.01
N ASP A 101 18.78 2.38 -2.20
CA ASP A 101 18.13 1.65 -3.30
C ASP A 101 17.54 0.35 -2.81
N VAL A 102 16.47 -0.09 -3.47
CA VAL A 102 15.92 -1.42 -3.25
C VAL A 102 16.59 -2.37 -4.23
N PRO A 103 17.26 -3.44 -3.77
CA PRO A 103 17.81 -4.43 -4.68
C PRO A 103 16.70 -5.16 -5.45
N ASP A 104 16.99 -5.69 -6.62
CA ASP A 104 15.99 -6.40 -7.43
C ASP A 104 15.34 -7.55 -6.68
N THR A 105 16.09 -8.21 -5.79
CA THR A 105 15.56 -9.30 -4.96
C THR A 105 14.57 -8.81 -3.90
N GLY A 106 14.54 -7.51 -3.61
CA GLY A 106 13.61 -6.91 -2.65
C GLY A 106 12.42 -6.23 -3.28
N LYS A 107 12.34 -6.21 -4.62
CA LYS A 107 11.21 -5.58 -5.30
C LYS A 107 10.01 -6.51 -5.39
N VAL A 108 8.83 -5.92 -5.27
CA VAL A 108 7.56 -6.64 -5.38
C VAL A 108 6.66 -5.94 -6.39
N ASN A 109 5.78 -6.73 -7.00
CA ASN A 109 4.63 -6.18 -7.71
C ASN A 109 3.48 -6.16 -6.72
N ALA A 110 2.86 -5.01 -6.56
CA ALA A 110 1.81 -4.80 -5.57
C ALA A 110 0.50 -4.43 -6.26
N THR A 111 -0.58 -4.99 -5.77
CA THR A 111 -1.93 -4.64 -6.19
C THR A 111 -2.67 -4.02 -5.01
N TRP A 112 -3.21 -2.83 -5.25
CA TRP A 112 -4.05 -2.12 -4.30
C TRP A 112 -5.47 -2.10 -4.83
N VAL A 113 -6.43 -2.47 -4.01
CA VAL A 113 -7.84 -2.38 -4.34
C VAL A 113 -8.44 -1.24 -3.55
N PHE A 114 -9.06 -0.31 -4.24
CA PHE A 114 -9.70 0.86 -3.65
C PHE A 114 -11.22 0.77 -3.80
N GLU A 115 -11.91 1.26 -2.79
CA GLU A 115 -13.36 1.34 -2.77
C GLU A 115 -13.76 2.74 -2.33
N LYS A 116 -14.74 3.32 -3.04
CA LYS A 116 -15.28 4.63 -2.65
C LYS A 116 -16.51 4.41 -1.77
N ARG A 117 -16.44 4.92 -0.54
CA ARG A 117 -17.53 4.86 0.43
C ARG A 117 -17.79 6.27 0.95
N ASP A 118 -19.04 6.70 0.90
CA ASP A 118 -19.44 8.02 1.42
C ASP A 118 -18.57 9.16 0.86
N GLY A 119 -18.25 9.08 -0.43
CA GLY A 119 -17.46 10.10 -1.11
C GLY A 119 -15.96 10.02 -0.87
N GLN A 120 -15.48 9.03 -0.11
CA GLN A 120 -14.06 8.88 0.20
C GLN A 120 -13.49 7.60 -0.41
N TRP A 121 -12.30 7.69 -0.98
CA TRP A 121 -11.57 6.53 -1.45
C TRP A 121 -10.80 5.88 -0.32
N LEU A 122 -11.02 4.58 -0.13
CA LEU A 122 -10.40 3.79 0.93
C LEU A 122 -9.73 2.56 0.34
N ILE A 123 -8.65 2.11 0.99
CA ILE A 123 -7.97 0.88 0.60
C ILE A 123 -8.77 -0.30 1.17
N ALA A 124 -9.25 -1.16 0.27
CA ALA A 124 -10.03 -2.34 0.64
C ALA A 124 -9.19 -3.62 0.62
N GLY A 125 -8.07 -3.61 -0.09
CA GLY A 125 -7.20 -4.78 -0.18
C GLY A 125 -5.83 -4.43 -0.72
N TYR A 126 -4.87 -5.27 -0.34
CA TYR A 126 -3.49 -5.16 -0.79
C TYR A 126 -2.91 -6.56 -0.95
N HIS A 127 -2.18 -6.78 -2.02
CA HIS A 127 -1.50 -8.05 -2.24
C HIS A 127 -0.19 -7.77 -2.95
N ASN A 128 0.88 -8.42 -2.54
CA ASN A 128 2.12 -8.30 -3.27
C ASN A 128 2.76 -9.68 -3.54
N SER A 129 3.66 -9.66 -4.49
CA SER A 129 4.41 -10.85 -4.89
C SER A 129 5.80 -10.40 -5.33
N PRO A 130 6.86 -11.15 -5.02
CA PRO A 130 8.20 -10.81 -5.50
C PRO A 130 8.25 -10.67 -7.02
N VAL A 131 9.00 -9.69 -7.51
CA VAL A 131 9.23 -9.51 -8.94
C VAL A 131 10.00 -10.71 -9.50
N LEU A 132 11.01 -11.18 -8.73
CA LEU A 132 11.78 -12.36 -9.09
C LEU A 132 11.19 -13.58 -8.40
N ALA A 133 10.97 -14.64 -9.17
CA ALA A 133 10.50 -15.90 -8.60
C ALA A 133 11.57 -16.51 -7.67
N PRO A 134 11.16 -17.33 -6.67
CA PRO A 134 12.12 -18.00 -5.80
C PRO A 134 13.17 -18.77 -6.61
N GLY A 135 14.43 -18.61 -6.26
CA GLY A 135 15.54 -19.26 -6.94
C GLY A 135 16.12 -18.54 -8.15
N GLN A 136 15.59 -17.37 -8.47
CA GLN A 136 16.10 -16.54 -9.57
C GLN A 136 17.03 -15.45 -9.08
#